data_be0c3aaa8607d3fcabb734d2f584ce24
#
_entry.id   be0c3aaa8607d3fcabb734d2f584ce24
#
_cell.length_a   1.000
_cell.length_b   1.000
_cell.length_c   1.000
_cell.angle_alpha   90.00
_cell.angle_beta   90.00
_cell.angle_gamma   90.00
#
_symmetry.space_group_name_H-M   'P 1'
#
loop_
_entity.id
_entity.type
_entity.pdbx_description
1 polymer ?
#
loop_
_entity_poly.entity_id
_entity_poly.type
_entity_poly.pdbx_seq_one_letter_code
_entity_poly.pdbx_strand_id
1 'polypeptide(L)'
;MEKAREVMRKCESVSSYWTVDVDGVLYSSETLNDDKSLIGETEERIKEYRKTRIFGYDTDFLNASEGLVRKLHFMVKGPEHKKEVLNALKDVEDVMITWSGHSNVEVQHPLCGKGKAIEVILQKENIKSSETVGFGDNTNDLSLFDAVGLKVAVENASSDLKEAADDIAPSNREEGVALYLSQLLGGRE
;
A
#
# COMPACT_ATOMS: atom_id res chain seq x y z
N MET A 1 6.74 1.64 17.58
CA MET A 1 5.62 2.27 18.32
C MET A 1 5.74 3.79 18.39
N GLU A 2 6.86 4.37 18.87
CA GLU A 2 7.02 5.83 19.01
C GLU A 2 6.81 6.60 17.68
N LYS A 3 7.39 6.12 16.60
CA LYS A 3 7.20 6.69 15.25
C LYS A 3 5.73 6.67 14.80
N ALA A 4 4.99 5.62 15.10
CA ALA A 4 3.56 5.54 14.79
C ALA A 4 2.76 6.59 15.58
N ARG A 5 3.10 6.83 16.84
CA ARG A 5 2.49 7.91 17.65
C ARG A 5 2.81 9.29 17.09
N GLU A 6 4.03 9.51 16.61
CA GLU A 6 4.42 10.76 15.94
C GLU A 6 3.57 10.99 14.69
N VAL A 7 3.46 10.00 13.83
CA VAL A 7 2.63 10.04 12.59
C VAL A 7 1.18 10.35 12.92
N MET A 8 0.60 9.66 13.90
CA MET A 8 -0.80 9.90 14.31
C MET A 8 -1.01 11.33 14.81
N ARG A 9 -0.15 11.82 15.70
CA ARG A 9 -0.23 13.22 16.19
C ARG A 9 -0.14 14.26 15.07
N LYS A 10 0.72 14.03 14.08
CA LYS A 10 0.85 14.91 12.91
C LYS A 10 -0.40 14.93 12.04
N CYS A 11 -1.09 13.81 11.94
CA CYS A 11 -2.28 13.68 11.10
C CYS A 11 -3.60 13.98 11.84
N GLU A 12 -3.60 14.08 13.16
CA GLU A 12 -4.81 14.25 13.99
C GLU A 12 -5.66 15.45 13.58
N SER A 13 -5.03 16.57 13.24
CA SER A 13 -5.73 17.79 12.82
C SER A 13 -6.22 17.77 11.38
N VAL A 14 -5.73 16.86 10.55
CA VAL A 14 -6.02 16.82 9.10
C VAL A 14 -6.79 15.57 8.68
N SER A 15 -6.76 14.49 9.43
CA SER A 15 -7.52 13.28 9.12
C SER A 15 -7.94 12.52 10.37
N SER A 16 -9.25 12.31 10.49
CA SER A 16 -9.87 11.40 11.47
C SER A 16 -10.19 10.01 10.90
N TYR A 17 -9.88 9.76 9.63
CA TYR A 17 -10.20 8.52 8.90
C TYR A 17 -8.97 7.64 8.79
N TRP A 18 -8.68 6.86 9.82
CA TRP A 18 -7.48 6.06 9.87
C TRP A 18 -7.73 4.59 10.23
N THR A 19 -6.82 3.74 9.81
CA THR A 19 -6.65 2.35 10.26
C THR A 19 -5.20 2.12 10.63
N VAL A 20 -4.95 1.39 11.71
CA VAL A 20 -3.61 0.96 12.11
C VAL A 20 -3.56 -0.56 12.21
N ASP A 21 -2.52 -1.15 11.65
CA ASP A 21 -2.20 -2.57 11.83
C ASP A 21 -1.26 -2.72 13.03
N VAL A 22 -1.77 -3.36 14.08
CA VAL A 22 -0.98 -3.73 15.27
C VAL A 22 -0.98 -5.25 15.37
N ASP A 23 0.18 -5.86 15.19
CA ASP A 23 0.38 -7.32 15.22
C ASP A 23 -0.53 -8.12 14.27
N GLY A 24 -0.97 -7.50 13.17
CA GLY A 24 -1.86 -8.12 12.18
C GLY A 24 -3.34 -7.94 12.48
N VAL A 25 -3.70 -7.21 13.52
CA VAL A 25 -5.06 -6.79 13.80
C VAL A 25 -5.26 -5.35 13.34
N LEU A 26 -6.32 -5.11 12.57
CA LEU A 26 -6.64 -3.78 12.04
C LEU A 26 -7.60 -3.05 12.98
N TYR A 27 -7.11 -1.97 13.58
CA TYR A 27 -7.89 -1.06 14.42
C TYR A 27 -8.18 0.22 13.65
N SER A 28 -9.41 0.69 13.71
CA SER A 28 -9.85 1.85 12.93
C SER A 28 -10.60 2.86 13.78
N SER A 29 -10.53 4.11 13.35
CA SER A 29 -11.31 5.19 13.95
C SER A 29 -12.80 4.96 13.81
N GLU A 30 -13.59 5.43 14.77
CA GLU A 30 -15.05 5.40 14.67
C GLU A 30 -15.56 6.26 13.52
N THR A 31 -14.96 7.41 13.29
CA THR A 31 -15.27 8.30 12.17
C THR A 31 -15.21 7.59 10.82
N LEU A 32 -14.24 6.67 10.65
CA LEU A 32 -14.16 5.86 9.43
C LEU A 32 -15.32 4.87 9.31
N ASN A 33 -15.79 4.31 10.43
CA ASN A 33 -16.96 3.43 10.45
C ASN A 33 -18.25 4.15 10.03
N ASP A 34 -18.39 5.43 10.41
CA ASP A 34 -19.57 6.24 10.13
C ASP A 34 -19.62 6.72 8.67
N ASP A 35 -18.47 6.96 8.04
CA ASP A 35 -18.39 7.46 6.67
C ASP A 35 -18.26 6.33 5.64
N LYS A 36 -19.40 5.79 5.24
CA LYS A 36 -19.48 4.70 4.27
C LYS A 36 -18.85 5.04 2.91
N SER A 37 -18.80 6.32 2.53
CA SER A 37 -18.26 6.75 1.24
C SER A 37 -16.76 6.48 1.10
N LEU A 38 -16.05 6.39 2.23
CA LEU A 38 -14.62 6.08 2.27
C LEU A 38 -14.32 4.58 2.27
N ILE A 39 -15.29 3.76 2.71
CA ILE A 39 -15.12 2.31 2.82
C ILE A 39 -15.36 1.62 1.47
N GLY A 40 -16.36 2.06 0.73
CA GLY A 40 -16.69 1.48 -0.57
C GLY A 40 -18.06 1.89 -1.09
N GLU A 41 -18.29 1.63 -2.38
CA GLU A 41 -19.51 2.05 -3.09
C GLU A 41 -20.67 1.06 -2.93
N THR A 42 -20.41 -0.18 -2.49
CA THR A 42 -21.41 -1.23 -2.36
C THR A 42 -21.56 -1.70 -0.92
N GLU A 43 -22.78 -2.10 -0.54
CA GLU A 43 -23.08 -2.67 0.78
C GLU A 43 -22.24 -3.94 1.07
N GLU A 44 -21.98 -4.75 0.04
CA GLU A 44 -21.16 -5.96 0.16
C GLU A 44 -19.71 -5.60 0.52
N ARG A 45 -19.11 -4.64 -0.16
CA ARG A 45 -17.76 -4.17 0.09
C ARG A 45 -17.63 -3.54 1.48
N ILE A 46 -18.63 -2.76 1.91
CA ILE A 46 -18.69 -2.19 3.26
C ILE A 46 -18.73 -3.31 4.30
N LYS A 47 -19.55 -4.33 4.09
CA LYS A 47 -19.67 -5.48 4.98
C LYS A 47 -18.36 -6.25 5.10
N GLU A 48 -17.68 -6.53 3.98
CA GLU A 48 -16.37 -7.19 3.99
C GLU A 48 -15.30 -6.34 4.67
N TYR A 49 -15.26 -5.05 4.41
CA TYR A 49 -14.34 -4.13 5.06
C TYR A 49 -14.50 -4.16 6.59
N ARG A 50 -15.75 -4.15 7.09
CA ARG A 50 -16.07 -4.18 8.51
C ARG A 50 -15.71 -5.49 9.20
N LYS A 51 -15.74 -6.62 8.49
CA LYS A 51 -15.34 -7.92 9.05
C LYS A 51 -13.85 -8.00 9.40
N THR A 52 -13.03 -7.22 8.74
CA THR A 52 -11.58 -7.29 8.85
C THR A 52 -10.99 -6.27 9.82
N ARG A 53 -11.82 -5.42 10.43
CA ARG A 53 -11.38 -4.30 11.29
C ARG A 53 -12.17 -4.21 12.57
N ILE A 54 -11.54 -3.68 13.60
CA ILE A 54 -12.17 -3.33 14.88
C ILE A 54 -12.26 -1.80 14.93
N PHE A 55 -13.47 -1.28 15.07
CA PHE A 55 -13.74 0.15 15.07
C PHE A 55 -13.94 0.69 16.48
N GLY A 56 -14.00 2.01 16.63
CA GLY A 56 -14.28 2.67 17.91
C GLY A 56 -13.04 3.18 18.63
N TYR A 57 -11.94 3.35 17.92
CA TYR A 57 -10.69 3.83 18.49
C TYR A 57 -10.44 5.30 18.15
N ASP A 58 -9.89 6.02 19.11
CA ASP A 58 -9.34 7.36 18.97
C ASP A 58 -7.82 7.33 18.77
N THR A 59 -7.20 8.50 18.61
CA THR A 59 -5.76 8.62 18.42
C THR A 59 -4.96 8.20 19.65
N ASP A 60 -5.55 8.22 20.83
CA ASP A 60 -4.91 7.80 22.08
C ASP A 60 -4.75 6.28 22.19
N PHE A 61 -5.45 5.51 21.35
CA PHE A 61 -5.30 4.06 21.28
C PHE A 61 -3.83 3.61 21.21
N LEU A 62 -3.02 4.27 20.39
CA LEU A 62 -1.61 3.92 20.26
C LEU A 62 -0.78 4.23 21.51
N ASN A 63 -1.23 5.13 22.39
CA ASN A 63 -0.55 5.42 23.65
C ASN A 63 -0.68 4.25 24.63
N ALA A 64 -1.80 3.53 24.59
CA ALA A 64 -2.07 2.35 25.41
C ALA A 64 -1.59 1.04 24.77
N SER A 65 -1.26 1.03 23.48
CA SER A 65 -0.83 -0.17 22.76
C SER A 65 0.64 -0.48 22.99
N GLU A 66 0.97 -1.75 23.22
CA GLU A 66 2.34 -2.26 23.36
C GLU A 66 2.80 -3.10 22.14
N GLY A 67 1.89 -3.43 21.23
CA GLY A 67 2.14 -4.25 20.05
C GLY A 67 2.99 -3.58 18.98
N LEU A 68 3.41 -4.36 17.99
CA LEU A 68 4.18 -3.89 16.83
C LEU A 68 3.24 -3.25 15.79
N VAL A 69 3.35 -1.94 15.61
CA VAL A 69 2.68 -1.25 14.49
C VAL A 69 3.40 -1.59 13.19
N ARG A 70 2.67 -2.20 12.26
CA ARG A 70 3.18 -2.59 10.94
C ARG A 70 2.89 -1.53 9.88
N LYS A 71 1.70 -0.93 9.92
CA LYS A 71 1.24 0.07 8.95
C LYS A 71 0.22 1.00 9.59
N LEU A 72 0.27 2.27 9.18
CA LEU A 72 -0.79 3.25 9.35
C LEU A 72 -1.41 3.55 7.99
N HIS A 73 -2.70 3.72 7.96
CA HIS A 73 -3.47 3.90 6.74
C HIS A 73 -4.47 5.02 6.95
N PHE A 74 -4.35 6.10 6.19
CA PHE A 74 -5.26 7.25 6.22
C PHE A 74 -6.13 7.23 4.98
N MET A 75 -7.44 7.18 5.16
CA MET A 75 -8.39 7.34 4.07
C MET A 75 -8.59 8.83 3.79
N VAL A 76 -8.66 9.22 2.53
CA VAL A 76 -8.75 10.62 2.11
C VAL A 76 -9.95 10.86 1.19
N LYS A 77 -10.62 12.00 1.36
CA LYS A 77 -11.85 12.40 0.63
C LYS A 77 -11.56 13.10 -0.70
N GLY A 78 -10.40 12.87 -1.27
CA GLY A 78 -10.03 13.46 -2.56
C GLY A 78 -8.62 14.06 -2.57
N PRO A 79 -8.22 14.68 -3.69
CA PRO A 79 -6.85 15.13 -3.90
C PRO A 79 -6.38 16.19 -2.89
N GLU A 80 -7.22 17.14 -2.51
CA GLU A 80 -6.86 18.19 -1.56
C GLU A 80 -6.65 17.62 -0.16
N HIS A 81 -7.55 16.78 0.32
CA HIS A 81 -7.38 16.10 1.61
C HIS A 81 -6.12 15.21 1.61
N LYS A 82 -5.84 14.51 0.51
CA LYS A 82 -4.58 13.75 0.35
C LYS A 82 -3.36 14.65 0.51
N LYS A 83 -3.37 15.81 -0.12
CA LYS A 83 -2.30 16.79 -0.04
C LYS A 83 -2.10 17.33 1.38
N GLU A 84 -3.18 17.55 2.13
CA GLU A 84 -3.12 17.96 3.53
C GLU A 84 -2.42 16.89 4.38
N VAL A 85 -2.81 15.62 4.23
CA VAL A 85 -2.18 14.48 4.94
C VAL A 85 -0.70 14.37 4.57
N LEU A 86 -0.36 14.43 3.28
CA LEU A 86 1.04 14.37 2.83
C LEU A 86 1.86 15.55 3.35
N ASN A 87 1.28 16.75 3.41
CA ASN A 87 1.97 17.93 3.96
C ASN A 87 2.18 17.81 5.48
N ALA A 88 1.24 17.23 6.22
CA ALA A 88 1.41 16.96 7.65
C ALA A 88 2.56 15.96 7.92
N LEU A 89 2.83 15.07 6.99
CA LEU A 89 3.85 14.02 7.09
C LEU A 89 5.21 14.41 6.48
N LYS A 90 5.34 15.55 5.79
CA LYS A 90 6.54 15.93 5.01
C LYS A 90 7.85 15.97 5.82
N ASP A 91 7.76 16.29 7.12
CA ASP A 91 8.91 16.42 8.02
C ASP A 91 9.04 15.21 8.96
N VAL A 92 8.33 14.10 8.67
CA VAL A 92 8.46 12.84 9.42
C VAL A 92 9.54 11.99 8.76
N GLU A 93 10.65 11.85 9.44
CA GLU A 93 11.78 11.05 8.99
C GLU A 93 11.57 9.55 9.31
N ASP A 94 12.36 8.68 8.68
CA ASP A 94 12.37 7.23 8.90
C ASP A 94 11.01 6.56 8.69
N VAL A 95 10.24 7.06 7.74
CA VAL A 95 8.99 6.43 7.27
C VAL A 95 8.98 6.32 5.75
N MET A 96 8.34 5.29 5.24
CA MET A 96 7.97 5.19 3.84
C MET A 96 6.50 5.56 3.69
N ILE A 97 6.22 6.54 2.84
CA ILE A 97 4.87 7.00 2.53
C ILE A 97 4.54 6.53 1.13
N THR A 98 3.46 5.76 1.01
CA THR A 98 2.97 5.23 -0.27
C THR A 98 1.45 5.40 -0.36
N TRP A 99 0.89 5.06 -1.51
CA TRP A 99 -0.56 4.97 -1.73
C TRP A 99 -0.88 3.89 -2.75
N SER A 100 -2.00 3.21 -2.57
CA SER A 100 -2.50 2.17 -3.47
C SER A 100 -3.71 2.63 -4.29
N GLY A 101 -3.94 3.94 -4.38
CA GLY A 101 -5.06 4.55 -5.10
C GLY A 101 -5.20 6.04 -4.80
N HIS A 102 -6.32 6.62 -5.25
CA HIS A 102 -6.59 8.05 -5.06
C HIS A 102 -7.09 8.39 -3.66
N SER A 103 -7.62 7.42 -2.92
CA SER A 103 -8.36 7.60 -1.67
C SER A 103 -7.59 7.21 -0.41
N ASN A 104 -6.28 6.98 -0.50
CA ASN A 104 -5.50 6.59 0.68
C ASN A 104 -4.08 7.15 0.71
N VAL A 105 -3.52 7.21 1.91
CA VAL A 105 -2.09 7.40 2.22
C VAL A 105 -1.68 6.32 3.21
N GLU A 106 -0.62 5.62 2.91
CA GLU A 106 -0.07 4.54 3.73
C GLU A 106 1.28 4.96 4.30
N VAL A 107 1.49 4.72 5.59
CA VAL A 107 2.75 5.01 6.26
C VAL A 107 3.26 3.74 6.92
N GLN A 108 4.49 3.38 6.63
CA GLN A 108 5.13 2.17 7.12
C GLN A 108 6.63 2.37 7.33
N HIS A 109 7.28 1.38 7.94
CA HIS A 109 8.73 1.42 8.14
C HIS A 109 9.46 1.40 6.77
N PRO A 110 10.57 2.13 6.59
CA PRO A 110 11.30 2.20 5.31
C PRO A 110 11.79 0.83 4.80
N LEU A 111 12.06 -0.10 5.71
CA LEU A 111 12.42 -1.47 5.36
C LEU A 111 11.22 -2.39 5.08
N CYS A 112 9.99 -1.88 5.19
CA CYS A 112 8.78 -2.57 4.77
C CYS A 112 8.48 -2.18 3.32
N GLY A 113 8.15 -3.13 2.50
CA GLY A 113 7.81 -2.85 1.11
C GLY A 113 7.92 -4.12 0.28
N LYS A 114 7.26 -4.11 -0.87
CA LYS A 114 7.25 -5.27 -1.76
C LYS A 114 8.66 -5.67 -2.19
N GLY A 115 9.52 -4.70 -2.50
CA GLY A 115 10.89 -4.95 -2.90
C GLY A 115 11.71 -5.64 -1.80
N LYS A 116 11.66 -5.13 -0.57
CA LYS A 116 12.38 -5.75 0.55
C LYS A 116 11.88 -7.16 0.86
N ALA A 117 10.58 -7.39 0.77
CA ALA A 117 10.02 -8.73 0.94
C ALA A 117 10.53 -9.70 -0.15
N ILE A 118 10.59 -9.25 -1.40
CA ILE A 118 11.13 -10.05 -2.50
C ILE A 118 12.63 -10.30 -2.34
N GLU A 119 13.43 -9.29 -1.98
CA GLU A 119 14.87 -9.48 -1.71
C GLU A 119 15.12 -10.61 -0.69
N VAL A 120 14.34 -10.62 0.41
CA VAL A 120 14.45 -11.68 1.43
C VAL A 120 14.09 -13.07 0.86
N ILE A 121 13.02 -13.14 0.05
CA ILE A 121 12.61 -14.40 -0.60
C ILE A 121 13.68 -14.87 -1.57
N LEU A 122 14.18 -14.00 -2.45
CA LEU A 122 15.20 -14.33 -3.43
C LEU A 122 16.48 -14.84 -2.76
N GLN A 123 16.90 -14.18 -1.69
CA GLN A 123 18.06 -14.60 -0.92
C GLN A 123 17.85 -15.98 -0.26
N LYS A 124 16.67 -16.18 0.35
CA LYS A 124 16.34 -17.45 1.02
C LYS A 124 16.25 -18.61 0.04
N GLU A 125 15.65 -18.41 -1.12
CA GLU A 125 15.47 -19.44 -2.15
C GLU A 125 16.67 -19.53 -3.12
N ASN A 126 17.72 -18.71 -2.93
CA ASN A 126 18.90 -18.62 -3.80
C ASN A 126 18.54 -18.36 -5.28
N ILE A 127 17.58 -17.47 -5.52
CA ILE A 127 17.14 -17.04 -6.84
C ILE A 127 17.80 -15.70 -7.14
N LYS A 128 18.36 -15.53 -8.34
CA LYS A 128 18.91 -14.23 -8.77
C LYS A 128 17.79 -13.31 -9.22
N SER A 129 17.93 -12.00 -9.01
CA SER A 129 16.96 -11.03 -9.52
C SER A 129 16.74 -11.16 -11.03
N SER A 130 17.81 -11.43 -11.78
CA SER A 130 17.74 -11.66 -13.25
C SER A 130 16.87 -12.86 -13.68
N GLU A 131 16.48 -13.71 -12.76
CA GLU A 131 15.61 -14.88 -13.00
C GLU A 131 14.14 -14.60 -12.63
N THR A 132 13.81 -13.33 -12.36
CA THR A 132 12.49 -12.93 -11.88
C THR A 132 11.84 -11.90 -12.77
N VAL A 133 10.50 -11.90 -12.78
CA VAL A 133 9.67 -10.87 -13.38
C VAL A 133 8.74 -10.30 -12.31
N GLY A 134 8.65 -8.98 -12.23
CA GLY A 134 7.72 -8.28 -11.35
C GLY A 134 6.64 -7.57 -12.16
N PHE A 135 5.39 -7.76 -11.77
CA PHE A 135 4.25 -7.04 -12.35
C PHE A 135 3.72 -6.02 -11.35
N GLY A 136 3.34 -4.85 -11.85
CA GLY A 136 2.81 -3.78 -11.02
C GLY A 136 1.79 -2.89 -11.71
N ASP A 137 0.98 -2.19 -10.93
CA ASP A 137 -0.03 -1.27 -11.42
C ASP A 137 0.04 0.14 -10.79
N ASN A 138 0.78 0.32 -9.69
CA ASN A 138 0.81 1.60 -8.99
C ASN A 138 2.19 1.92 -8.36
N THR A 139 2.36 3.14 -7.88
CA THR A 139 3.60 3.65 -7.29
C THR A 139 4.13 2.83 -6.11
N ASN A 140 3.26 2.13 -5.37
CA ASN A 140 3.68 1.22 -4.30
C ASN A 140 4.42 -0.04 -4.83
N ASP A 141 4.41 -0.28 -6.16
CA ASP A 141 5.14 -1.36 -6.82
C ASP A 141 6.54 -0.93 -7.31
N LEU A 142 6.89 0.36 -7.24
CA LEU A 142 8.22 0.83 -7.63
C LEU A 142 9.33 0.08 -6.89
N SER A 143 9.17 -0.12 -5.59
CA SER A 143 10.15 -0.87 -4.80
C SER A 143 10.26 -2.34 -5.21
N LEU A 144 9.20 -2.96 -5.75
CA LEU A 144 9.25 -4.30 -6.35
C LEU A 144 10.12 -4.30 -7.60
N PHE A 145 9.98 -3.28 -8.43
CA PHE A 145 10.78 -3.14 -9.65
C PHE A 145 12.29 -3.05 -9.37
N ASP A 146 12.68 -2.42 -8.26
CA ASP A 146 14.09 -2.37 -7.84
C ASP A 146 14.67 -3.75 -7.47
N ALA A 147 13.82 -4.70 -7.09
CA ALA A 147 14.22 -6.02 -6.60
C ALA A 147 14.20 -7.13 -7.66
N VAL A 148 13.56 -6.91 -8.81
CA VAL A 148 13.38 -7.93 -9.87
C VAL A 148 14.22 -7.65 -11.11
N GLY A 149 14.41 -8.66 -11.95
CA GLY A 149 15.17 -8.54 -13.17
C GLY A 149 14.41 -7.96 -14.35
N LEU A 150 13.16 -8.39 -14.55
CA LEU A 150 12.26 -7.86 -15.57
C LEU A 150 11.08 -7.15 -14.91
N LYS A 151 10.90 -5.88 -15.24
CA LYS A 151 9.89 -4.98 -14.67
C LYS A 151 8.77 -4.81 -15.68
N VAL A 152 7.58 -5.24 -15.37
CA VAL A 152 6.45 -5.18 -16.30
C VAL A 152 5.28 -4.43 -15.66
N ALA A 153 4.92 -3.27 -16.22
CA ALA A 153 3.73 -2.56 -15.82
C ALA A 153 2.52 -3.04 -16.63
N VAL A 154 1.34 -3.11 -15.99
CA VAL A 154 0.12 -3.34 -16.76
C VAL A 154 -0.33 -2.07 -17.48
N GLU A 155 -1.08 -2.18 -18.59
CA GLU A 155 -1.51 -1.04 -19.40
C GLU A 155 -2.26 0.03 -18.62
N ASN A 156 -3.05 -0.36 -17.64
CA ASN A 156 -3.77 0.57 -16.76
C ASN A 156 -2.96 1.02 -15.53
N ALA A 157 -1.64 0.80 -15.50
CA ALA A 157 -0.77 1.25 -14.43
C ALA A 157 -0.61 2.79 -14.41
N SER A 158 -0.15 3.33 -13.28
CA SER A 158 0.21 4.73 -13.15
C SER A 158 1.35 5.12 -14.12
N SER A 159 1.40 6.41 -14.51
CA SER A 159 2.46 6.94 -15.38
C SER A 159 3.85 6.65 -14.84
N ASP A 160 4.06 6.95 -13.55
CA ASP A 160 5.36 6.79 -12.89
C ASP A 160 5.85 5.34 -12.91
N LEU A 161 4.94 4.38 -12.76
CA LEU A 161 5.30 2.97 -12.81
C LEU A 161 5.62 2.52 -14.23
N LYS A 162 4.86 3.01 -15.23
CA LYS A 162 5.13 2.73 -16.64
C LYS A 162 6.49 3.28 -17.10
N GLU A 163 6.88 4.46 -16.61
CA GLU A 163 8.19 5.05 -16.90
C GLU A 163 9.34 4.24 -16.31
N ALA A 164 9.09 3.54 -15.18
CA ALA A 164 10.09 2.68 -14.53
C ALA A 164 10.10 1.23 -15.05
N ALA A 165 9.15 0.85 -15.91
CA ALA A 165 9.02 -0.50 -16.44
C ALA A 165 9.94 -0.73 -17.65
N ASP A 166 10.39 -1.97 -17.82
CA ASP A 166 11.11 -2.44 -19.02
C ASP A 166 10.12 -2.79 -20.13
N ASP A 167 8.87 -3.21 -19.79
CA ASP A 167 7.85 -3.61 -20.74
C ASP A 167 6.43 -3.37 -20.18
N ILE A 168 5.43 -3.43 -21.08
CA ILE A 168 4.01 -3.20 -20.76
C ILE A 168 3.19 -4.45 -21.11
N ALA A 169 2.55 -5.03 -20.09
CA ALA A 169 1.56 -6.09 -20.28
C ALA A 169 0.17 -5.49 -20.60
N PRO A 170 -0.73 -6.22 -21.22
CA PRO A 170 -2.13 -5.80 -21.34
C PRO A 170 -2.75 -5.45 -19.98
N SER A 171 -3.90 -4.77 -20.01
CA SER A 171 -4.60 -4.35 -18.80
C SER A 171 -4.90 -5.53 -17.86
N ASN A 172 -4.88 -5.28 -16.55
CA ASN A 172 -5.31 -6.28 -15.55
C ASN A 172 -6.78 -6.70 -15.71
N ARG A 173 -7.60 -5.89 -16.43
CA ARG A 173 -9.00 -6.22 -16.79
C ARG A 173 -9.10 -7.23 -17.94
N GLU A 174 -8.01 -7.46 -18.65
CA GLU A 174 -7.89 -8.34 -19.81
C GLU A 174 -6.97 -9.53 -19.52
N GLU A 175 -6.82 -9.88 -18.24
CA GLU A 175 -5.91 -10.94 -17.77
C GLU A 175 -4.44 -10.72 -18.20
N GLY A 176 -4.01 -9.46 -18.29
CA GLY A 176 -2.75 -9.05 -18.91
C GLY A 176 -1.52 -9.76 -18.38
N VAL A 177 -1.45 -10.04 -17.08
CA VAL A 177 -0.34 -10.80 -16.47
C VAL A 177 -0.27 -12.23 -17.03
N ALA A 178 -1.42 -12.91 -17.13
CA ALA A 178 -1.48 -14.28 -17.65
C ALA A 178 -1.11 -14.34 -19.13
N LEU A 179 -1.61 -13.40 -19.93
CA LEU A 179 -1.28 -13.28 -21.36
C LEU A 179 0.22 -13.01 -21.55
N TYR A 180 0.79 -12.09 -20.81
CA TYR A 180 2.20 -11.76 -20.88
C TYR A 180 3.09 -12.96 -20.50
N LEU A 181 2.75 -13.65 -19.40
CA LEU A 181 3.49 -14.85 -18.98
C LEU A 181 3.38 -15.98 -20.01
N SER A 182 2.22 -16.16 -20.64
CA SER A 182 2.06 -17.16 -21.70
C SER A 182 2.97 -16.89 -22.90
N GLN A 183 3.16 -15.61 -23.27
CA GLN A 183 4.06 -15.22 -24.36
C GLN A 183 5.54 -15.38 -23.93
N LEU A 184 5.88 -14.97 -22.70
CA LEU A 184 7.23 -15.06 -22.17
C LEU A 184 7.71 -16.51 -22.04
N LEU A 185 6.83 -17.42 -21.63
CA LEU A 185 7.12 -18.84 -21.41
C LEU A 185 6.87 -19.71 -22.67
N GLY A 186 5.90 -19.36 -23.51
CA GLY A 186 5.57 -20.10 -24.74
C GLY A 186 6.56 -19.89 -25.90
N GLY A 187 7.43 -18.90 -25.80
CA GLY A 187 8.53 -18.68 -26.76
C GLY A 187 9.79 -19.52 -26.50
N ARG A 188 9.73 -20.47 -25.58
CA ARG A 188 10.82 -21.41 -25.27
C ARG A 188 10.50 -22.82 -25.78
N GLU A 189 10.26 -22.97 -27.09
CA GLU A 189 10.40 -24.26 -27.77
C GLU A 189 11.81 -24.43 -28.31
#